data_e4d7d34633dc2bcfafc738288c98c92b
#
_entry.id   e4d7d34633dc2bcfafc738288c98c92b
#
_cell.length_a   1.000
_cell.length_b   1.000
_cell.length_c   1.000
_cell.angle_alpha   90.00
_cell.angle_beta   90.00
_cell.angle_gamma   90.00
#
_symmetry.space_group_name_H-M   'P 1'
#
loop_
_entity.id
_entity.type
_entity.pdbx_description
1 polymer ?
#
loop_
_entity_poly.entity_id
_entity_poly.type
_entity_poly.pdbx_seq_one_letter_code
_entity_poly.pdbx_strand_id
1 'polypeptide(L)'
;MFEYWKNQHTARGFAPGGMFVKDNLVYIPIPKNSSSYIGQLLLKNNWNVGNFLTTDLTNKQLIILLRDPIDRWISGMAEYMCSSLLTNSRTSDDIIKNWNNIIQDLIFDRVIFDDHTEKQVYFIQSIPIENCVFFNSTKQPEQAVKQYLTTYDIDLNIDMVIDRNQTQGNKYKEPLVDFLRDQLAKNPSLTNKLMNTYREDYTLWNVIT
;
A
#
# COMPACT_ATOMS: atom_id res chain seq x y z
N MET A 1 -14.88 10.68 8.93
CA MET A 1 -13.57 10.25 8.40
C MET A 1 -13.63 8.86 7.76
N PHE A 2 -14.23 7.88 8.40
CA PHE A 2 -14.65 6.59 7.80
C PHE A 2 -15.54 6.81 6.58
N GLU A 3 -16.36 7.84 6.59
CA GLU A 3 -17.18 8.30 5.46
C GLU A 3 -16.36 8.77 4.26
N TYR A 4 -15.22 9.43 4.48
CA TYR A 4 -14.33 9.85 3.40
C TYR A 4 -13.74 8.64 2.69
N TRP A 5 -13.30 7.65 3.45
CA TRP A 5 -12.75 6.41 2.91
C TRP A 5 -13.80 5.59 2.15
N LYS A 6 -14.99 5.44 2.72
CA LYS A 6 -16.18 4.88 2.06
C LYS A 6 -16.46 5.54 0.73
N ASN A 7 -16.55 6.87 0.72
CA ASN A 7 -16.93 7.65 -0.45
C ASN A 7 -15.86 7.59 -1.55
N GLN A 8 -14.58 7.58 -1.22
CA GLN A 8 -13.49 7.45 -2.18
C GLN A 8 -13.47 6.06 -2.84
N HIS A 9 -13.66 5.00 -2.08
CA HIS A 9 -13.73 3.64 -2.62
C HIS A 9 -15.01 3.40 -3.44
N THR A 10 -16.14 3.94 -3.01
CA THR A 10 -17.41 3.80 -3.74
C THR A 10 -17.41 4.63 -5.03
N ALA A 11 -16.88 5.84 -4.99
CA ALA A 11 -16.83 6.74 -6.15
C ALA A 11 -15.87 6.25 -7.25
N ARG A 12 -14.86 5.43 -6.92
CA ARG A 12 -13.87 4.92 -7.86
C ARG A 12 -14.15 3.50 -8.34
N GLY A 13 -15.27 2.90 -7.98
CA GLY A 13 -15.62 1.53 -8.35
C GLY A 13 -14.74 0.46 -7.69
N PHE A 14 -13.90 0.86 -6.74
CA PHE A 14 -13.23 -0.10 -5.88
C PHE A 14 -14.26 -0.63 -4.88
N ALA A 15 -14.42 -1.94 -4.84
CA ALA A 15 -14.98 -2.56 -3.66
C ALA A 15 -14.15 -2.04 -2.46
N PRO A 16 -14.79 -1.59 -1.37
CA PRO A 16 -14.05 -1.18 -0.18
C PRO A 16 -13.06 -2.29 0.11
N GLY A 17 -11.77 -1.97 0.10
CA GLY A 17 -10.69 -2.93 0.07
C GLY A 17 -10.96 -4.01 1.09
N GLY A 18 -11.14 -5.25 0.62
CA GLY A 18 -11.54 -6.33 1.49
C GLY A 18 -10.52 -6.45 2.59
N MET A 19 -10.97 -6.43 3.81
CA MET A 19 -10.17 -6.90 4.92
C MET A 19 -10.20 -8.42 4.93
N PHE A 20 -9.25 -9.04 5.59
CA PHE A 20 -9.23 -10.48 5.77
C PHE A 20 -9.45 -10.79 7.23
N VAL A 21 -10.43 -11.66 7.51
CA VAL A 21 -10.93 -11.91 8.87
C VAL A 21 -10.79 -13.38 9.21
N LYS A 22 -10.28 -13.66 10.40
CA LYS A 22 -10.31 -14.97 11.02
C LYS A 22 -10.50 -14.80 12.54
N ASP A 23 -11.58 -15.32 13.07
CA ASP A 23 -11.95 -15.20 14.48
C ASP A 23 -11.96 -13.73 14.95
N ASN A 24 -11.13 -13.38 15.92
CA ASN A 24 -10.97 -12.01 16.41
C ASN A 24 -9.84 -11.22 15.72
N LEU A 25 -9.21 -11.78 14.69
CA LEU A 25 -8.11 -11.17 13.96
C LEU A 25 -8.59 -10.59 12.63
N VAL A 26 -8.08 -9.43 12.28
CA VAL A 26 -8.36 -8.75 11.03
C VAL A 26 -7.08 -8.23 10.42
N TYR A 27 -6.79 -8.61 9.18
CA TYR A 27 -5.75 -7.97 8.38
C TYR A 27 -6.34 -6.86 7.52
N ILE A 28 -5.76 -5.67 7.62
CA ILE A 28 -6.16 -4.48 6.85
C ILE A 28 -5.11 -4.23 5.77
N PRO A 29 -5.46 -4.47 4.50
CA PRO A 29 -4.53 -4.27 3.40
C PRO A 29 -4.39 -2.78 3.06
N ILE A 30 -3.17 -2.26 3.14
CA ILE A 30 -2.82 -0.95 2.58
C ILE A 30 -2.15 -1.16 1.22
N PRO A 31 -2.62 -0.52 0.14
CA PRO A 31 -2.00 -0.65 -1.17
C PRO A 31 -0.49 -0.37 -1.13
N LYS A 32 0.29 -1.16 -1.88
CA LYS A 32 1.78 -1.11 -1.97
C LYS A 32 2.55 -1.54 -0.71
N ASN A 33 1.87 -2.07 0.29
CA ASN A 33 2.46 -2.65 1.50
C ASN A 33 2.40 -4.19 1.46
N SER A 34 2.74 -4.82 0.35
CA SER A 34 2.63 -6.28 0.13
C SER A 34 1.19 -6.82 0.28
N SER A 35 0.18 -5.94 0.19
CA SER A 35 -1.22 -6.25 0.50
C SER A 35 -1.79 -7.39 -0.35
N SER A 36 -1.52 -7.41 -1.65
CA SER A 36 -2.00 -8.47 -2.55
C SER A 36 -1.38 -9.82 -2.20
N TYR A 37 -0.09 -9.85 -1.89
CA TYR A 37 0.62 -11.07 -1.53
C TYR A 37 0.11 -11.65 -0.20
N ILE A 38 0.08 -10.84 0.85
CA ILE A 38 -0.41 -11.27 2.16
C ILE A 38 -1.89 -11.62 2.10
N GLY A 39 -2.71 -10.85 1.39
CA GLY A 39 -4.13 -11.16 1.23
C GLY A 39 -4.37 -12.53 0.59
N GLN A 40 -3.64 -12.86 -0.48
CA GLN A 40 -3.72 -14.20 -1.09
C GLN A 40 -3.21 -15.29 -0.17
N LEU A 41 -2.14 -15.04 0.58
CA LEU A 41 -1.61 -15.97 1.57
C LEU A 41 -2.68 -16.29 2.64
N LEU A 42 -3.32 -15.27 3.17
CA LEU A 42 -4.37 -15.42 4.17
C LEU A 42 -5.59 -16.18 3.61
N LEU A 43 -6.04 -15.86 2.39
CA LEU A 43 -7.13 -16.60 1.74
C LEU A 43 -6.82 -18.08 1.59
N LYS A 44 -5.61 -18.44 1.15
CA LYS A 44 -5.18 -19.84 1.05
C LYS A 44 -5.08 -20.55 2.41
N ASN A 45 -4.97 -19.78 3.48
CA ASN A 45 -4.98 -20.27 4.87
C ASN A 45 -6.38 -20.15 5.53
N ASN A 46 -7.45 -20.15 4.73
CA ASN A 46 -8.84 -20.14 5.18
C ASN A 46 -9.27 -18.90 5.98
N TRP A 47 -8.71 -17.74 5.63
CA TRP A 47 -9.26 -16.47 6.09
C TRP A 47 -10.41 -16.05 5.17
N ASN A 48 -11.41 -15.39 5.75
CA ASN A 48 -12.55 -14.89 5.01
C ASN A 48 -12.33 -13.45 4.56
N VAL A 49 -12.91 -13.08 3.43
CA VAL A 49 -12.99 -11.67 3.03
C VAL A 49 -14.09 -11.00 3.85
N GLY A 50 -13.70 -9.99 4.61
CA GLY A 50 -14.62 -9.12 5.33
C GLY A 50 -14.87 -7.81 4.58
N ASN A 51 -15.85 -7.06 5.05
CA ASN A 51 -16.19 -5.75 4.51
C ASN A 51 -16.20 -4.73 5.66
N PHE A 52 -15.51 -3.61 5.47
CA PHE A 52 -15.46 -2.52 6.46
C PHE A 52 -16.83 -1.96 6.85
N LEU A 53 -17.83 -2.08 5.98
CA LEU A 53 -19.18 -1.57 6.25
C LEU A 53 -19.97 -2.46 7.21
N THR A 54 -19.66 -3.76 7.24
CA THR A 54 -20.43 -4.76 7.94
C THR A 54 -19.65 -5.50 9.02
N THR A 55 -18.31 -5.40 9.00
CA THR A 55 -17.48 -6.04 10.01
C THR A 55 -17.33 -5.13 11.22
N ASP A 56 -17.79 -5.60 12.38
CA ASP A 56 -17.50 -4.93 13.64
C ASP A 56 -16.03 -5.12 14.02
N LEU A 57 -15.30 -4.01 14.13
CA LEU A 57 -13.89 -3.99 14.51
C LEU A 57 -13.68 -3.79 16.02
N THR A 58 -14.75 -3.58 16.78
CA THR A 58 -14.69 -3.50 18.23
C THR A 58 -14.17 -4.83 18.78
N ASN A 59 -13.18 -4.80 19.62
CA ASN A 59 -12.54 -6.00 20.18
C ASN A 59 -11.83 -6.93 19.18
N LYS A 60 -11.53 -6.43 17.96
CA LYS A 60 -10.67 -7.15 17.01
C LYS A 60 -9.22 -6.71 17.16
N GLN A 61 -8.31 -7.65 16.97
CA GLN A 61 -6.88 -7.35 16.81
C GLN A 61 -6.60 -7.08 15.33
N LEU A 62 -5.98 -5.96 15.03
CA LEU A 62 -5.83 -5.46 13.67
C LEU A 62 -4.37 -5.58 13.23
N ILE A 63 -4.14 -6.35 12.19
CA ILE A 63 -2.81 -6.59 11.60
C ILE A 63 -2.62 -5.62 10.44
N ILE A 64 -1.59 -4.79 10.49
CA ILE A 64 -1.32 -3.76 9.50
C ILE A 64 0.15 -3.83 9.10
N LEU A 65 0.40 -3.88 7.80
CA LEU A 65 1.74 -3.76 7.28
C LEU A 65 1.99 -2.32 6.84
N LEU A 66 3.11 -1.76 7.29
CA LEU A 66 3.59 -0.45 6.91
C LEU A 66 4.84 -0.57 6.03
N ARG A 67 5.06 0.42 5.20
CA ARG A 67 6.23 0.59 4.36
C ARG A 67 6.81 1.99 4.56
N ASP A 68 8.12 2.14 4.30
CA ASP A 68 8.69 3.49 4.19
C ASP A 68 7.83 4.35 3.27
N PRO A 69 7.40 5.55 3.71
CA PRO A 69 6.44 6.36 2.95
C PRO A 69 6.93 6.77 1.56
N ILE A 70 8.22 7.07 1.40
CA ILE A 70 8.80 7.42 0.09
C ILE A 70 8.91 6.20 -0.80
N ASP A 71 9.39 5.07 -0.30
CA ASP A 71 9.44 3.82 -1.07
C ASP A 71 8.05 3.34 -1.50
N ARG A 72 7.04 3.55 -0.64
CA ARG A 72 5.66 3.29 -0.98
C ARG A 72 5.17 4.21 -2.09
N TRP A 73 5.42 5.52 -1.96
CA TRP A 73 5.06 6.51 -2.98
C TRP A 73 5.69 6.17 -4.33
N ILE A 74 6.99 5.87 -4.37
CA ILE A 74 7.68 5.47 -5.61
C ILE A 74 6.96 4.27 -6.26
N SER A 75 6.66 3.24 -5.46
CA SER A 75 5.95 2.05 -5.96
C SER A 75 4.53 2.36 -6.44
N GLY A 76 3.83 3.26 -5.75
CA GLY A 76 2.50 3.74 -6.10
C GLY A 76 2.50 4.60 -7.35
N MET A 77 3.43 5.54 -7.43
CA MET A 77 3.57 6.42 -8.58
C MET A 77 3.95 5.66 -9.86
N ALA A 78 4.87 4.68 -9.75
CA ALA A 78 5.19 3.81 -10.88
C ALA A 78 3.97 3.02 -11.37
N GLU A 79 3.11 2.55 -10.47
CA GLU A 79 1.84 1.89 -10.83
C GLU A 79 0.87 2.84 -11.49
N TYR A 80 0.67 4.03 -10.93
CA TYR A 80 -0.17 5.07 -11.50
C TYR A 80 0.30 5.44 -12.91
N MET A 81 1.60 5.63 -13.10
CA MET A 81 2.18 5.92 -14.42
C MET A 81 1.95 4.76 -15.40
N CYS A 82 2.12 3.52 -14.97
CA CYS A 82 1.84 2.35 -15.80
C CYS A 82 0.36 2.25 -16.18
N SER A 83 -0.55 2.41 -15.23
CA SER A 83 -1.99 2.21 -15.45
C SER A 83 -2.65 3.38 -16.17
N SER A 84 -2.25 4.61 -15.85
CA SER A 84 -2.93 5.82 -16.34
C SER A 84 -2.27 6.41 -17.59
N LEU A 85 -0.95 6.24 -17.77
CA LEU A 85 -0.20 6.87 -18.84
C LEU A 85 0.18 5.91 -19.97
N LEU A 86 0.21 4.59 -19.70
CA LEU A 86 0.52 3.56 -20.71
C LEU A 86 -0.70 3.09 -21.52
N THR A 87 -1.88 3.63 -21.27
CA THR A 87 -3.14 3.21 -21.92
C THR A 87 -3.16 3.37 -23.45
N ASN A 88 -2.18 4.03 -24.06
CA ASN A 88 -2.15 4.29 -25.51
C ASN A 88 -0.85 3.81 -26.16
N SER A 89 -0.40 2.61 -25.89
CA SER A 89 0.80 2.01 -26.53
C SER A 89 2.12 2.74 -26.19
N ARG A 90 2.16 3.51 -25.13
CA ARG A 90 3.38 4.19 -24.68
C ARG A 90 4.27 3.24 -23.88
N THR A 91 5.57 3.38 -24.07
CA THR A 91 6.58 2.66 -23.29
C THR A 91 6.99 3.45 -22.05
N SER A 92 7.73 2.82 -21.14
CA SER A 92 8.37 3.54 -20.02
C SER A 92 9.28 4.69 -20.51
N ASP A 93 9.96 4.48 -21.64
CA ASP A 93 10.81 5.52 -22.24
C ASP A 93 10.01 6.74 -22.70
N ASP A 94 8.82 6.53 -23.26
CA ASP A 94 7.94 7.63 -23.66
C ASP A 94 7.46 8.44 -22.44
N ILE A 95 7.18 7.75 -21.32
CA ILE A 95 6.79 8.41 -20.06
C ILE A 95 7.97 9.19 -19.50
N ILE A 96 9.16 8.59 -19.48
CA ILE A 96 10.39 9.25 -19.01
C ILE A 96 10.71 10.51 -19.83
N LYS A 97 10.53 10.45 -21.15
CA LYS A 97 10.73 11.63 -22.02
C LYS A 97 9.78 12.79 -21.70
N ASN A 98 8.57 12.49 -21.23
CA ASN A 98 7.56 13.49 -20.86
C ASN A 98 7.62 13.88 -19.38
N TRP A 99 8.60 13.40 -18.63
CA TRP A 99 8.72 13.60 -17.20
C TRP A 99 8.73 15.07 -16.77
N ASN A 100 9.34 15.95 -17.54
CA ASN A 100 9.43 17.37 -17.20
C ASN A 100 8.05 18.01 -17.01
N ASN A 101 7.04 17.57 -17.74
CA ASN A 101 5.66 18.05 -17.56
C ASN A 101 5.05 17.46 -16.29
N ILE A 102 5.32 16.18 -16.01
CA ILE A 102 4.80 15.48 -14.83
C ILE A 102 5.43 16.03 -13.56
N ILE A 103 6.75 16.32 -13.57
CA ILE A 103 7.44 16.81 -12.36
C ILE A 103 6.98 18.21 -11.95
N GLN A 104 6.59 19.05 -12.90
CA GLN A 104 6.04 20.37 -12.59
C GLN A 104 4.74 20.23 -11.81
N ASP A 105 3.83 19.38 -12.24
CA ASP A 105 2.59 19.10 -11.51
C ASP A 105 2.86 18.51 -10.13
N LEU A 106 3.84 17.61 -10.01
CA LEU A 106 4.25 17.01 -8.74
C LEU A 106 4.82 18.04 -7.76
N ILE A 107 5.64 18.98 -8.25
CA ILE A 107 6.28 20.00 -7.41
C ILE A 107 5.26 21.08 -7.00
N PHE A 108 4.40 21.51 -7.90
CA PHE A 108 3.56 22.68 -7.69
C PHE A 108 2.20 22.35 -7.08
N ASP A 109 1.56 21.24 -7.45
CA ASP A 109 0.19 21.01 -7.04
C ASP A 109 -0.05 19.75 -6.22
N ARG A 110 0.37 18.57 -6.70
CA ARG A 110 -0.08 17.37 -6.03
C ARG A 110 0.94 16.23 -6.13
N VAL A 111 1.06 15.49 -5.03
CA VAL A 111 1.86 14.25 -4.96
C VAL A 111 1.00 13.02 -4.74
N ILE A 112 -0.29 13.20 -4.44
CA ILE A 112 -1.29 12.14 -4.27
C ILE A 112 -2.17 12.12 -5.52
N PHE A 113 -2.16 10.98 -6.24
CA PHE A 113 -2.87 10.79 -7.51
C PHE A 113 -4.03 9.79 -7.39
N ASP A 114 -3.84 8.76 -6.58
CA ASP A 114 -4.78 7.68 -6.38
C ASP A 114 -4.51 7.00 -5.01
N ASP A 115 -5.20 5.91 -4.73
CA ASP A 115 -5.04 5.11 -3.52
C ASP A 115 -3.64 4.47 -3.37
N HIS A 116 -2.91 4.26 -4.48
CA HIS A 116 -1.54 3.76 -4.45
C HIS A 116 -0.55 4.81 -3.93
N THR A 117 -0.88 6.07 -4.11
CA THR A 117 -0.09 7.23 -3.68
C THR A 117 -0.68 7.93 -2.45
N GLU A 118 -1.84 7.50 -1.94
CA GLU A 118 -2.49 8.08 -0.75
C GLU A 118 -1.68 7.80 0.52
N LYS A 119 -1.83 8.61 1.56
CA LYS A 119 -1.16 8.40 2.86
C LYS A 119 -1.61 7.09 3.52
N GLN A 120 -0.69 6.38 4.14
CA GLN A 120 -0.99 5.14 4.87
C GLN A 120 -1.95 5.40 6.04
N VAL A 121 -1.75 6.52 6.76
CA VAL A 121 -2.61 6.90 7.88
C VAL A 121 -4.08 7.03 7.49
N TYR A 122 -4.40 7.34 6.23
CA TYR A 122 -5.79 7.44 5.79
C TYR A 122 -6.52 6.10 5.74
N PHE A 123 -5.79 5.01 5.54
CA PHE A 123 -6.37 3.67 5.53
C PHE A 123 -6.71 3.16 6.94
N ILE A 124 -6.14 3.77 7.97
CA ILE A 124 -6.31 3.35 9.36
C ILE A 124 -6.91 4.45 10.26
N GLN A 125 -7.30 5.56 9.69
CA GLN A 125 -7.67 6.78 10.40
C GLN A 125 -8.91 6.65 11.31
N SER A 126 -9.77 5.67 11.05
CA SER A 126 -10.98 5.42 11.84
C SER A 126 -10.92 4.12 12.65
N ILE A 127 -9.71 3.58 12.79
CA ILE A 127 -9.47 2.32 13.47
C ILE A 127 -8.90 2.62 14.86
N PRO A 128 -9.33 1.91 15.91
CA PRO A 128 -8.75 2.04 17.23
C PRO A 128 -7.29 1.57 17.18
N ILE A 129 -6.37 2.52 17.28
CA ILE A 129 -4.93 2.28 17.09
C ILE A 129 -4.36 1.37 18.19
N GLU A 130 -4.97 1.38 19.36
CA GLU A 130 -4.64 0.52 20.49
C GLU A 130 -4.83 -0.97 20.20
N ASN A 131 -5.66 -1.30 19.23
CA ASN A 131 -5.91 -2.67 18.78
C ASN A 131 -5.03 -3.06 17.57
N CYS A 132 -4.16 -2.15 17.10
CA CYS A 132 -3.35 -2.38 15.92
C CYS A 132 -1.97 -2.96 16.28
N VAL A 133 -1.55 -3.94 15.49
CA VAL A 133 -0.18 -4.45 15.47
C VAL A 133 0.41 -4.14 14.10
N PHE A 134 1.55 -3.47 14.11
CA PHE A 134 2.21 -2.99 12.91
C PHE A 134 3.44 -3.82 12.58
N PHE A 135 3.61 -4.15 11.30
CA PHE A 135 4.78 -4.85 10.79
C PHE A 135 5.40 -4.13 9.60
N ASN A 136 6.70 -4.30 9.43
CA ASN A 136 7.42 -3.79 8.27
C ASN A 136 7.15 -4.67 7.05
N SER A 137 6.56 -4.09 5.99
CA SER A 137 6.18 -4.83 4.77
C SER A 137 7.36 -5.20 3.87
N THR A 138 8.56 -4.72 4.15
CA THR A 138 9.77 -4.98 3.33
C THR A 138 10.71 -6.01 3.96
N LYS A 139 10.51 -6.36 5.24
CA LYS A 139 11.35 -7.29 6.00
C LYS A 139 10.60 -8.60 6.26
N GLN A 140 10.50 -9.47 5.24
CA GLN A 140 9.84 -10.77 5.33
C GLN A 140 8.48 -10.70 6.04
N PRO A 141 7.52 -9.92 5.51
CA PRO A 141 6.26 -9.65 6.19
C PRO A 141 5.45 -10.92 6.49
N GLU A 142 5.55 -11.95 5.63
CA GLU A 142 4.92 -13.26 5.84
C GLU A 142 5.43 -13.97 7.08
N GLN A 143 6.73 -13.86 7.37
CA GLN A 143 7.34 -14.45 8.56
C GLN A 143 6.87 -13.72 9.83
N ALA A 144 6.86 -12.39 9.79
CA ALA A 144 6.42 -11.57 10.90
C ALA A 144 4.94 -11.82 11.23
N VAL A 145 4.09 -11.90 10.21
CA VAL A 145 2.67 -12.23 10.37
C VAL A 145 2.50 -13.66 10.89
N LYS A 146 3.23 -14.64 10.36
CA LYS A 146 3.19 -16.02 10.85
C LYS A 146 3.55 -16.09 12.32
N GLN A 147 4.67 -15.50 12.71
CA GLN A 147 5.11 -15.49 14.11
C GLN A 147 4.08 -14.86 15.04
N TYR A 148 3.44 -13.78 14.62
CA TYR A 148 2.37 -13.17 15.40
C TYR A 148 1.14 -14.09 15.52
N LEU A 149 0.72 -14.73 14.43
CA LEU A 149 -0.46 -15.60 14.42
C LEU A 149 -0.28 -16.85 15.29
N THR A 150 0.95 -17.34 15.47
CA THR A 150 1.22 -18.45 16.39
C THR A 150 0.88 -18.12 17.85
N THR A 151 0.87 -16.85 18.24
CA THR A 151 0.42 -16.45 19.60
C THR A 151 -1.08 -16.62 19.82
N TYR A 152 -1.85 -16.89 18.75
CA TYR A 152 -3.28 -17.17 18.74
C TYR A 152 -3.58 -18.62 18.32
N ASP A 153 -2.59 -19.51 18.38
CA ASP A 153 -2.70 -20.91 17.92
C ASP A 153 -3.12 -21.03 16.44
N ILE A 154 -2.83 -20.02 15.63
CA ILE A 154 -3.09 -20.01 14.18
C ILE A 154 -1.79 -20.30 13.43
N ASP A 155 -1.74 -21.48 12.80
CA ASP A 155 -0.65 -21.78 11.86
C ASP A 155 -0.91 -21.15 10.50
N LEU A 156 0.11 -20.45 9.99
CA LEU A 156 0.12 -19.86 8.64
C LEU A 156 1.11 -20.63 7.77
N ASN A 157 0.59 -21.40 6.82
CA ASN A 157 1.44 -22.05 5.84
C ASN A 157 1.95 -21.02 4.82
N ILE A 158 3.21 -20.59 4.96
CA ILE A 158 3.86 -19.60 4.09
C ILE A 158 4.58 -20.24 2.88
N ASP A 159 4.72 -21.58 2.86
CA ASP A 159 5.39 -22.30 1.77
C ASP A 159 4.45 -22.53 0.57
N MET A 160 3.21 -22.09 0.68
CA MET A 160 2.26 -22.14 -0.43
C MET A 160 2.75 -21.29 -1.59
N VAL A 161 2.75 -21.88 -2.78
CA VAL A 161 3.01 -21.14 -4.01
C VAL A 161 1.90 -20.10 -4.17
N ILE A 162 2.25 -18.87 -3.91
CA ILE A 162 1.42 -17.71 -4.23
C ILE A 162 2.07 -17.09 -5.45
N ASP A 163 1.29 -16.90 -6.50
CA ASP A 163 1.68 -15.96 -7.53
C ASP A 163 1.85 -14.61 -6.84
N ARG A 164 3.07 -14.37 -6.38
CA ARG A 164 3.44 -13.01 -6.02
C ARG A 164 3.04 -12.22 -7.23
N ASN A 165 2.06 -11.34 -7.11
CA ASN A 165 1.70 -10.45 -8.21
C ASN A 165 2.98 -9.72 -8.67
N GLN A 166 3.84 -10.47 -9.31
CA GLN A 166 4.59 -9.99 -10.42
C GLN A 166 3.45 -9.55 -11.33
N THR A 167 3.13 -8.27 -11.25
CA THR A 167 2.16 -7.62 -12.12
C THR A 167 2.54 -8.14 -13.49
N GLN A 168 1.82 -9.21 -13.93
CA GLN A 168 2.17 -9.91 -15.15
C GLN A 168 2.25 -8.85 -16.24
N GLY A 169 3.42 -8.70 -16.84
CA GLY A 169 3.65 -7.76 -17.91
C GLY A 169 4.11 -6.37 -17.50
N ASN A 170 4.42 -6.10 -16.25
CA ASN A 170 4.92 -4.77 -15.95
C ASN A 170 6.45 -4.66 -16.05
N LYS A 171 6.98 -5.18 -17.19
CA LYS A 171 8.37 -4.90 -17.63
C LYS A 171 8.68 -3.39 -17.70
N TYR A 172 7.66 -2.55 -17.64
CA TYR A 172 7.78 -1.10 -17.65
C TYR A 172 7.87 -0.51 -16.24
N LYS A 173 7.51 -1.23 -15.20
CA LYS A 173 7.44 -0.70 -13.84
C LYS A 173 8.82 -0.55 -13.20
N GLU A 174 9.70 -1.54 -13.32
CA GLU A 174 11.05 -1.45 -12.74
C GLU A 174 11.83 -0.25 -13.26
N PRO A 175 11.91 0.01 -14.58
CA PRO A 175 12.55 1.22 -15.10
C PRO A 175 11.95 2.51 -14.55
N LEU A 176 10.63 2.56 -14.30
CA LEU A 176 9.99 3.73 -13.73
C LEU A 176 10.32 3.90 -12.24
N VAL A 177 10.43 2.81 -11.49
CA VAL A 177 10.85 2.86 -10.07
C VAL A 177 12.27 3.41 -9.96
N ASP A 178 13.21 2.91 -10.78
CA ASP A 178 14.59 3.37 -10.78
C ASP A 178 14.70 4.83 -11.22
N PHE A 179 13.94 5.20 -12.24
CA PHE A 179 13.85 6.57 -12.70
C PHE A 179 13.33 7.51 -11.62
N LEU A 180 12.25 7.15 -10.92
CA LEU A 180 11.69 7.97 -9.84
C LEU A 180 12.67 8.12 -8.67
N ARG A 181 13.41 7.08 -8.31
CA ARG A 181 14.48 7.15 -7.30
C ARG A 181 15.58 8.14 -7.69
N ASP A 182 16.04 8.04 -8.94
CA ASP A 182 17.03 8.96 -9.48
C ASP A 182 16.53 10.42 -9.48
N GLN A 183 15.28 10.64 -9.86
CA GLN A 183 14.67 11.98 -9.85
C GLN A 183 14.56 12.55 -8.42
N LEU A 184 14.19 11.74 -7.44
CA LEU A 184 14.15 12.19 -6.04
C LEU A 184 15.54 12.53 -5.51
N ALA A 185 16.55 11.75 -5.86
CA ALA A 185 17.94 12.03 -5.49
C ALA A 185 18.46 13.36 -6.08
N LYS A 186 18.03 13.69 -7.30
CA LYS A 186 18.42 14.90 -8.02
C LYS A 186 17.57 16.13 -7.70
N ASN A 187 16.40 15.94 -7.08
CA ASN A 187 15.46 17.03 -6.82
C ASN A 187 15.07 17.12 -5.34
N PRO A 188 15.88 17.80 -4.51
CA PRO A 188 15.61 17.97 -3.08
C PRO A 188 14.27 18.65 -2.78
N SER A 189 13.78 19.54 -3.65
CA SER A 189 12.50 20.22 -3.46
C SER A 189 11.33 19.23 -3.52
N LEU A 190 11.36 18.28 -4.46
CA LEU A 190 10.35 17.21 -4.55
C LEU A 190 10.44 16.27 -3.35
N THR A 191 11.64 15.87 -2.96
CA THR A 191 11.87 15.02 -1.79
C THR A 191 11.32 15.67 -0.52
N ASN A 192 11.63 16.94 -0.29
CA ASN A 192 11.12 17.70 0.85
C ASN A 192 9.58 17.81 0.83
N LYS A 193 8.99 18.03 -0.34
CA LYS A 193 7.54 18.06 -0.50
C LYS A 193 6.91 16.72 -0.12
N LEU A 194 7.48 15.61 -0.58
CA LEU A 194 7.01 14.27 -0.20
C LEU A 194 7.13 14.02 1.31
N MET A 195 8.28 14.33 1.90
CA MET A 195 8.48 14.18 3.35
C MET A 195 7.45 14.99 4.15
N ASN A 196 7.15 16.22 3.72
CA ASN A 196 6.14 17.05 4.36
C ASN A 196 4.72 16.49 4.17
N THR A 197 4.40 16.01 2.97
CA THR A 197 3.08 15.43 2.67
C THR A 197 2.83 14.16 3.48
N TYR A 198 3.84 13.29 3.60
CA TYR A 198 3.75 12.01 4.32
C TYR A 198 4.27 12.07 5.76
N ARG A 199 4.33 13.24 6.36
CA ARG A 199 4.85 13.45 7.73
C ARG A 199 4.15 12.58 8.78
N GLU A 200 2.84 12.42 8.65
CA GLU A 200 2.05 11.58 9.55
C GLU A 200 2.39 10.08 9.36
N ASP A 201 2.59 9.65 8.12
CA ASP A 201 3.04 8.29 7.81
C ASP A 201 4.42 8.02 8.42
N TYR A 202 5.35 8.99 8.39
CA TYR A 202 6.65 8.86 9.04
C TYR A 202 6.54 8.75 10.56
N THR A 203 5.61 9.47 11.19
CA THR A 203 5.36 9.33 12.62
C THR A 203 4.96 7.91 12.97
N LEU A 204 4.10 7.31 12.14
CA LEU A 204 3.66 5.92 12.32
C LEU A 204 4.77 4.91 11.98
N TRP A 205 5.51 5.15 10.91
CA TRP A 205 6.61 4.29 10.46
C TRP A 205 7.73 4.19 11.50
N ASN A 206 8.10 5.29 12.13
CA ASN A 206 9.15 5.35 13.14
C ASN A 206 8.82 4.55 14.42
N VAL A 207 7.57 4.14 14.61
CA VAL A 207 7.20 3.26 15.73
C VAL A 207 7.69 1.82 15.52
N ILE A 208 7.92 1.39 14.27
CA ILE A 208 8.25 0.00 13.90
C ILE A 208 9.68 -0.17 13.37
N THR A 209 10.44 0.89 13.22
CA THR A 209 11.83 0.86 12.74
C THR A 209 12.83 1.11 13.85
#